data_6f1cf89a3c8b08fc07913052570a26be
#
_entry.id   6f1cf89a3c8b08fc07913052570a26be
#
_cell.length_a   1.000
_cell.length_b   1.000
_cell.length_c   1.000
_cell.angle_alpha   90.00
_cell.angle_beta   90.00
_cell.angle_gamma   90.00
#
_symmetry.space_group_name_H-M   'P 1'
#
loop_
_entity.id
_entity.type
_entity.pdbx_description
1 polymer ?
#
loop_
_entity_poly.entity_id
_entity_poly.type
_entity_poly.pdbx_seq_one_letter_code
_entity_poly.pdbx_strand_id
1 'polypeptide(L)'
;MTSASFSAVTHTRLITHAELDSFCADYDGFLLDLWGVLMDGATIFPGARDWLARRAAEGRPVWFLSNASRSVAEMVATLEQLGIPHSHYAGITTSGQLAIDAFTHQRDYQRGDIYIAGIGDALHTWPVEIRDRFNEDLGACALILGVGSFAQDELEARFAPLRGALDKPFLCANPDRVVVSAGRTVFGAGRLAEAFAEEGGQVQWFGKPDPAAFRVAQRQLQARGAQRLLFVGDSLVTDVPGAVATRIDTLWLAATGIHRQALEVPFNGALDMQRVNALLDGYAVRPHFVAPGLV
;
A
#
# COMPACT_ATOMS: atom_id res chain seq x y z
N MET A 1 -3.18 1.20 -32.47
CA MET A 1 -3.06 1.69 -31.07
C MET A 1 -1.58 1.82 -30.78
N THR A 2 -1.05 3.02 -30.80
CA THR A 2 0.38 3.30 -30.65
C THR A 2 0.77 3.03 -29.19
N SER A 3 1.63 2.03 -29.01
CA SER A 3 2.36 1.76 -27.78
C SER A 3 3.19 3.01 -27.44
N ALA A 4 2.73 3.84 -26.53
CA ALA A 4 3.55 4.90 -25.98
C ALA A 4 4.65 4.22 -25.15
N SER A 5 5.88 4.26 -25.64
CA SER A 5 7.05 3.81 -24.92
C SER A 5 7.16 4.58 -23.61
N PHE A 6 7.01 3.89 -22.48
CA PHE A 6 7.35 4.45 -21.18
C PHE A 6 8.86 4.76 -21.18
N SER A 7 9.22 6.02 -20.99
CA SER A 7 10.60 6.35 -20.70
C SER A 7 10.93 5.77 -19.34
N ALA A 8 11.72 4.69 -19.32
CA ALA A 8 12.17 4.07 -18.09
C ALA A 8 12.95 5.13 -17.27
N VAL A 9 12.69 5.19 -15.98
CA VAL A 9 13.51 6.01 -15.07
C VAL A 9 14.91 5.42 -15.04
N THR A 10 15.86 6.10 -15.65
CA THR A 10 17.25 5.62 -15.78
C THR A 10 18.12 6.02 -14.60
N HIS A 11 17.78 7.12 -13.93
CA HIS A 11 18.53 7.64 -12.78
C HIS A 11 17.59 8.08 -11.67
N THR A 12 17.90 7.67 -10.44
CA THR A 12 17.22 8.10 -9.23
C THR A 12 17.99 9.24 -8.57
N ARG A 13 17.34 10.40 -8.39
CA ARG A 13 17.95 11.57 -7.74
C ARG A 13 17.74 11.51 -6.23
N LEU A 14 18.82 11.74 -5.46
CA LEU A 14 18.73 11.93 -4.01
C LEU A 14 18.09 13.30 -3.69
N ILE A 15 17.15 13.29 -2.77
CA ILE A 15 16.59 14.47 -2.10
C ILE A 15 17.01 14.38 -0.63
N THR A 16 17.83 15.31 -0.20
CA THR A 16 18.25 15.39 1.21
C THR A 16 17.16 15.99 2.09
N HIS A 17 17.25 15.82 3.41
CA HIS A 17 16.33 16.46 4.33
C HIS A 17 16.26 17.98 4.15
N ALA A 18 17.40 18.62 3.89
CA ALA A 18 17.47 20.07 3.67
C ALA A 18 16.76 20.54 2.38
N GLU A 19 16.67 19.66 1.37
CA GLU A 19 16.02 19.96 0.10
C GLU A 19 14.54 19.58 0.09
N LEU A 20 14.05 18.75 1.02
CA LEU A 20 12.74 18.11 0.93
C LEU A 20 11.60 19.11 0.78
N ASP A 21 11.55 20.16 1.58
CA ASP A 21 10.48 21.17 1.51
C ASP A 21 10.51 21.96 0.19
N SER A 22 11.71 22.38 -0.25
CA SER A 22 11.85 23.09 -1.54
C SER A 22 11.52 22.19 -2.73
N PHE A 23 11.90 20.91 -2.66
CA PHE A 23 11.53 19.90 -3.65
C PHE A 23 10.01 19.68 -3.72
N CYS A 24 9.37 19.53 -2.55
CA CYS A 24 7.91 19.39 -2.47
C CYS A 24 7.17 20.63 -2.99
N ALA A 25 7.80 21.81 -3.01
CA ALA A 25 7.21 23.03 -3.51
C ALA A 25 6.83 22.96 -4.99
N ASP A 26 7.45 22.06 -5.75
CA ASP A 26 7.17 21.83 -7.16
C ASP A 26 5.86 21.03 -7.41
N TYR A 27 5.24 20.48 -6.38
CA TYR A 27 4.04 19.63 -6.47
C TYR A 27 2.85 20.30 -5.78
N ASP A 28 1.66 20.12 -6.35
CA ASP A 28 0.42 20.71 -5.85
C ASP A 28 -0.52 19.71 -5.16
N GLY A 29 -0.13 18.42 -5.12
CA GLY A 29 -0.83 17.37 -4.39
C GLY A 29 0.05 16.15 -4.15
N PHE A 30 -0.27 15.39 -3.10
CA PHE A 30 0.55 14.27 -2.64
C PHE A 30 -0.29 13.02 -2.45
N LEU A 31 0.17 11.88 -3.01
CA LEU A 31 -0.27 10.55 -2.63
C LEU A 31 0.78 9.95 -1.69
N LEU A 32 0.38 9.50 -0.51
CA LEU A 32 1.28 8.90 0.47
C LEU A 32 0.85 7.48 0.82
N ASP A 33 1.82 6.58 0.91
CA ASP A 33 1.63 5.38 1.70
C ASP A 33 1.58 5.73 3.20
N LEU A 34 1.15 4.80 4.03
CA LEU A 34 1.05 4.98 5.48
C LEU A 34 2.20 4.28 6.23
N TRP A 35 2.31 2.94 6.07
CA TRP A 35 3.35 2.17 6.75
C TRP A 35 4.71 2.39 6.10
N GLY A 36 5.75 2.63 6.92
CA GLY A 36 7.09 2.92 6.39
C GLY A 36 7.29 4.36 5.90
N VAL A 37 6.20 5.13 5.75
CA VAL A 37 6.20 6.53 5.34
C VAL A 37 5.80 7.45 6.49
N LEU A 38 4.62 7.22 7.05
CA LEU A 38 4.05 8.03 8.11
C LEU A 38 4.24 7.38 9.48
N MET A 39 4.19 6.05 9.54
CA MET A 39 4.17 5.29 10.79
C MET A 39 4.75 3.87 10.62
N ASP A 40 4.99 3.22 11.77
CA ASP A 40 5.36 1.80 11.86
C ASP A 40 4.17 0.88 12.23
N GLY A 41 2.96 1.45 12.26
CA GLY A 41 1.74 0.77 12.68
C GLY A 41 1.36 1.01 14.14
N ALA A 42 2.30 1.45 14.98
CA ALA A 42 2.07 1.75 16.40
C ALA A 42 2.29 3.24 16.72
N THR A 43 3.26 3.87 16.07
CA THR A 43 3.66 5.26 16.30
C THR A 43 3.84 6.01 14.99
N ILE A 44 3.57 7.32 15.03
CA ILE A 44 3.89 8.22 13.92
C ILE A 44 5.38 8.57 13.97
N PHE A 45 6.02 8.52 12.79
CA PHE A 45 7.44 8.85 12.68
C PHE A 45 7.71 10.32 13.01
N PRO A 46 8.84 10.62 13.67
CA PRO A 46 9.28 11.99 13.87
C PRO A 46 9.34 12.77 12.56
N GLY A 47 8.83 14.00 12.54
CA GLY A 47 8.78 14.86 11.35
C GLY A 47 7.57 14.63 10.45
N ALA A 48 7.05 13.40 10.34
CA ALA A 48 5.94 13.11 9.43
C ALA A 48 4.66 13.88 9.75
N ARG A 49 4.34 14.08 11.05
CA ARG A 49 3.19 14.90 11.47
C ARG A 49 3.36 16.36 11.06
N ASP A 50 4.54 16.92 11.29
CA ASP A 50 4.84 18.32 10.97
C ASP A 50 4.86 18.52 9.45
N TRP A 51 5.35 17.55 8.71
CA TRP A 51 5.31 17.56 7.25
C TRP A 51 3.85 17.64 6.75
N LEU A 52 2.95 16.78 7.27
CA LEU A 52 1.52 16.82 6.93
C LEU A 52 0.88 18.17 7.29
N ALA A 53 1.16 18.70 8.48
CA ALA A 53 0.64 19.97 8.93
C ALA A 53 1.09 21.13 8.01
N ARG A 54 2.35 21.12 7.55
CA ARG A 54 2.85 22.10 6.58
C ARG A 54 2.11 22.00 5.24
N ARG A 55 1.92 20.78 4.68
CA ARG A 55 1.17 20.60 3.43
C ARG A 55 -0.28 21.10 3.56
N ALA A 56 -0.93 20.80 4.68
CA ALA A 56 -2.28 21.30 4.95
C ALA A 56 -2.33 22.85 5.05
N ALA A 57 -1.38 23.46 5.74
CA ALA A 57 -1.28 24.93 5.86
C ALA A 57 -1.01 25.61 4.49
N GLU A 58 -0.32 24.95 3.58
CA GLU A 58 -0.07 25.41 2.22
C GLU A 58 -1.26 25.18 1.27
N GLY A 59 -2.35 24.55 1.75
CA GLY A 59 -3.50 24.20 0.93
C GLY A 59 -3.22 23.11 -0.11
N ARG A 60 -2.17 22.33 0.09
CA ARG A 60 -1.78 21.21 -0.80
C ARG A 60 -2.39 19.92 -0.29
N PRO A 61 -3.37 19.33 -1.01
CA PRO A 61 -4.06 18.14 -0.53
C PRO A 61 -3.14 16.92 -0.48
N VAL A 62 -3.25 16.16 0.61
CA VAL A 62 -2.61 14.86 0.80
C VAL A 62 -3.70 13.80 0.75
N TRP A 63 -3.50 12.74 -0.04
CA TRP A 63 -4.35 11.55 -0.09
C TRP A 63 -3.55 10.31 0.29
N PHE A 64 -4.05 9.53 1.24
CA PHE A 64 -3.39 8.28 1.60
C PHE A 64 -3.83 7.12 0.71
N LEU A 65 -2.89 6.26 0.34
CA LEU A 65 -3.11 5.03 -0.42
C LEU A 65 -2.42 3.86 0.29
N SER A 66 -3.19 2.97 0.89
CA SER A 66 -2.68 1.89 1.74
C SER A 66 -3.16 0.52 1.30
N ASN A 67 -2.29 -0.50 1.44
CA ASN A 67 -2.63 -1.89 1.21
C ASN A 67 -3.31 -2.58 2.43
N ALA A 68 -3.62 -1.82 3.48
CA ALA A 68 -4.31 -2.37 4.64
C ALA A 68 -5.71 -2.90 4.28
N SER A 69 -6.08 -4.05 4.85
CA SER A 69 -7.42 -4.66 4.71
C SER A 69 -8.51 -3.89 5.47
N ARG A 70 -8.20 -2.77 6.09
CA ARG A 70 -9.11 -1.95 6.89
C ARG A 70 -10.06 -1.15 6.01
N SER A 71 -11.29 -0.92 6.50
CA SER A 71 -12.18 0.08 5.92
C SER A 71 -11.61 1.49 6.04
N VAL A 72 -12.09 2.44 5.22
CA VAL A 72 -11.68 3.85 5.36
C VAL A 72 -12.07 4.39 6.73
N ALA A 73 -13.25 4.05 7.25
CA ALA A 73 -13.71 4.51 8.57
C ALA A 73 -12.78 4.06 9.70
N GLU A 74 -12.33 2.80 9.67
CA GLU A 74 -11.37 2.28 10.65
C GLU A 74 -10.00 2.95 10.52
N MET A 75 -9.54 3.20 9.31
CA MET A 75 -8.25 3.87 9.09
C MET A 75 -8.29 5.32 9.57
N VAL A 76 -9.38 6.05 9.36
CA VAL A 76 -9.59 7.40 9.90
C VAL A 76 -9.51 7.37 11.42
N ALA A 77 -10.24 6.47 12.09
CA ALA A 77 -10.20 6.33 13.55
C ALA A 77 -8.79 6.00 14.06
N THR A 78 -8.05 5.13 13.34
CA THR A 78 -6.66 4.80 13.68
C THR A 78 -5.74 6.03 13.58
N LEU A 79 -5.84 6.81 12.52
CA LEU A 79 -5.03 8.03 12.34
C LEU A 79 -5.35 9.09 13.41
N GLU A 80 -6.61 9.26 13.76
CA GLU A 80 -7.02 10.17 14.84
C GLU A 80 -6.44 9.75 16.20
N GLN A 81 -6.50 8.46 16.54
CA GLN A 81 -5.90 7.91 17.76
C GLN A 81 -4.38 8.10 17.78
N LEU A 82 -3.72 8.06 16.64
CA LEU A 82 -2.29 8.34 16.48
C LEU A 82 -1.97 9.85 16.43
N GLY A 83 -2.98 10.72 16.54
CA GLY A 83 -2.84 12.17 16.58
C GLY A 83 -2.62 12.82 15.22
N ILE A 84 -3.12 12.21 14.14
CA ILE A 84 -3.22 12.80 12.80
C ILE A 84 -4.67 13.26 12.59
N PRO A 85 -4.96 14.57 12.73
CA PRO A 85 -6.32 15.08 12.58
C PRO A 85 -6.77 15.02 11.11
N HIS A 86 -8.06 14.80 10.88
CA HIS A 86 -8.65 14.74 9.53
C HIS A 86 -8.38 16.01 8.70
N SER A 87 -8.12 17.15 9.34
CA SER A 87 -7.76 18.41 8.65
C SER A 87 -6.39 18.37 7.95
N HIS A 88 -5.55 17.36 8.23
CA HIS A 88 -4.21 17.27 7.64
C HIS A 88 -4.16 16.43 6.33
N TYR A 89 -5.28 15.82 5.93
CA TYR A 89 -5.35 15.05 4.70
C TYR A 89 -6.73 15.17 4.03
N ALA A 90 -6.77 14.94 2.72
CA ALA A 90 -7.97 15.10 1.91
C ALA A 90 -8.82 13.82 1.80
N GLY A 91 -8.23 12.68 2.13
CA GLY A 91 -8.91 11.39 2.13
C GLY A 91 -7.96 10.19 2.10
N ILE A 92 -8.56 9.01 2.06
CA ILE A 92 -7.86 7.73 2.14
C ILE A 92 -8.46 6.75 1.15
N THR A 93 -7.62 5.96 0.50
CA THR A 93 -7.99 4.73 -0.22
C THR A 93 -7.27 3.56 0.43
N THR A 94 -8.00 2.52 0.82
CA THR A 94 -7.43 1.29 1.36
C THR A 94 -7.78 0.10 0.48
N SER A 95 -6.94 -0.94 0.48
CA SER A 95 -7.26 -2.20 -0.19
C SER A 95 -8.55 -2.83 0.36
N GLY A 96 -8.78 -2.71 1.68
CA GLY A 96 -10.02 -3.16 2.31
C GLY A 96 -11.23 -2.44 1.76
N GLN A 97 -11.19 -1.11 1.60
CA GLN A 97 -12.31 -0.36 1.02
C GLN A 97 -12.56 -0.71 -0.45
N LEU A 98 -11.49 -0.88 -1.24
CA LEU A 98 -11.63 -1.30 -2.64
C LEU A 98 -12.29 -2.69 -2.75
N ALA A 99 -11.98 -3.61 -1.85
CA ALA A 99 -12.63 -4.91 -1.78
C ALA A 99 -14.09 -4.79 -1.32
N ILE A 100 -14.38 -3.99 -0.28
CA ILE A 100 -15.76 -3.69 0.15
C ILE A 100 -16.61 -3.15 -1.01
N ASP A 101 -16.06 -2.18 -1.76
CA ASP A 101 -16.73 -1.58 -2.91
C ASP A 101 -16.99 -2.63 -4.00
N ALA A 102 -16.05 -3.57 -4.23
CA ALA A 102 -16.23 -4.67 -5.16
C ALA A 102 -17.33 -5.63 -4.70
N PHE A 103 -17.37 -6.03 -3.43
CA PHE A 103 -18.45 -6.86 -2.88
C PHE A 103 -19.81 -6.19 -2.97
N THR A 104 -19.86 -4.87 -2.85
CA THR A 104 -21.12 -4.10 -2.88
C THR A 104 -21.64 -3.91 -4.32
N HIS A 105 -20.74 -3.69 -5.29
CA HIS A 105 -21.15 -3.23 -6.63
C HIS A 105 -20.92 -4.24 -7.75
N GLN A 106 -20.07 -5.25 -7.57
CA GLN A 106 -19.78 -6.25 -8.60
C GLN A 106 -20.60 -7.51 -8.38
N ARG A 107 -21.46 -7.86 -9.37
CA ARG A 107 -22.40 -8.97 -9.27
C ARG A 107 -21.76 -10.32 -8.97
N ASP A 108 -20.55 -10.53 -9.48
CA ASP A 108 -19.82 -11.78 -9.32
C ASP A 108 -19.38 -12.05 -7.87
N TYR A 109 -19.31 -11.01 -7.04
CA TYR A 109 -18.90 -11.12 -5.64
C TYR A 109 -20.06 -10.96 -4.63
N GLN A 110 -21.30 -10.74 -5.12
CA GLN A 110 -22.46 -10.50 -4.25
C GLN A 110 -23.09 -11.76 -3.68
N ARG A 111 -22.68 -12.95 -4.11
CA ARG A 111 -23.34 -14.21 -3.74
C ARG A 111 -22.35 -15.24 -3.21
N GLY A 112 -22.91 -16.17 -2.39
CA GLY A 112 -22.18 -17.28 -1.79
C GLY A 112 -21.33 -16.88 -0.59
N ASP A 113 -20.85 -17.88 0.12
CA ASP A 113 -20.05 -17.70 1.32
C ASP A 113 -18.59 -17.35 0.97
N ILE A 114 -17.90 -16.76 1.92
CA ILE A 114 -16.55 -16.22 1.80
C ILE A 114 -15.64 -16.93 2.80
N TYR A 115 -14.60 -17.58 2.31
CA TYR A 115 -13.52 -18.11 3.15
C TYR A 115 -12.47 -17.03 3.43
N ILE A 116 -12.10 -16.85 4.70
CA ILE A 116 -11.07 -15.88 5.10
C ILE A 116 -9.69 -16.57 5.11
N ALA A 117 -8.81 -16.15 4.21
CA ALA A 117 -7.40 -16.54 4.17
C ALA A 117 -6.53 -15.44 4.80
N GLY A 118 -5.81 -15.76 5.86
CA GLY A 118 -5.02 -14.81 6.65
C GLY A 118 -5.63 -14.52 8.03
N ILE A 119 -5.39 -13.34 8.59
CA ILE A 119 -5.92 -12.91 9.90
C ILE A 119 -6.91 -11.77 9.71
N GLY A 120 -8.15 -12.05 10.05
CA GLY A 120 -9.29 -11.17 9.77
C GLY A 120 -9.59 -10.11 10.84
N ASP A 121 -8.65 -9.71 11.69
CA ASP A 121 -8.90 -8.78 12.81
C ASP A 121 -9.52 -7.45 12.38
N ALA A 122 -9.19 -6.96 11.19
CA ALA A 122 -9.74 -5.72 10.63
C ALA A 122 -11.15 -5.87 10.07
N LEU A 123 -11.67 -7.10 9.92
CA LEU A 123 -12.93 -7.34 9.24
C LEU A 123 -14.16 -7.02 10.11
N HIS A 124 -14.00 -6.85 11.42
CA HIS A 124 -15.11 -6.50 12.32
C HIS A 124 -15.78 -5.17 11.95
N THR A 125 -15.06 -4.28 11.25
CA THR A 125 -15.58 -2.97 10.79
C THR A 125 -16.18 -3.01 9.37
N TRP A 126 -16.10 -4.15 8.69
CA TRP A 126 -16.70 -4.30 7.37
C TRP A 126 -18.23 -4.34 7.44
N PRO A 127 -18.95 -4.00 6.36
CA PRO A 127 -20.41 -4.08 6.32
C PRO A 127 -20.92 -5.44 6.77
N VAL A 128 -22.00 -5.44 7.57
CA VAL A 128 -22.58 -6.67 8.14
C VAL A 128 -22.99 -7.64 7.04
N GLU A 129 -23.51 -7.15 5.92
CA GLU A 129 -23.96 -7.94 4.77
C GLU A 129 -22.84 -8.76 4.12
N ILE A 130 -21.57 -8.29 4.26
CA ILE A 130 -20.37 -9.04 3.82
C ILE A 130 -19.96 -10.01 4.92
N ARG A 131 -19.95 -9.57 6.18
CA ARG A 131 -19.50 -10.39 7.31
C ARG A 131 -20.40 -11.60 7.57
N ASP A 132 -21.69 -11.48 7.37
CA ASP A 132 -22.67 -12.57 7.53
C ASP A 132 -22.45 -13.72 6.53
N ARG A 133 -21.60 -13.51 5.52
CA ARG A 133 -21.18 -14.51 4.52
C ARG A 133 -19.88 -15.21 4.87
N PHE A 134 -19.21 -14.84 5.96
CA PHE A 134 -17.96 -15.50 6.36
C PHE A 134 -18.23 -16.91 6.85
N ASN A 135 -17.49 -17.88 6.30
CA ASN A 135 -17.64 -19.29 6.59
C ASN A 135 -16.26 -19.96 6.69
N GLU A 136 -16.09 -20.81 7.70
CA GLU A 136 -14.85 -21.53 7.94
C GLU A 136 -14.70 -22.78 7.05
N ASP A 137 -15.80 -23.29 6.50
CA ASP A 137 -15.78 -24.41 5.54
C ASP A 137 -15.44 -23.89 4.13
N LEU A 138 -14.17 -24.00 3.76
CA LEU A 138 -13.70 -23.63 2.42
C LEU A 138 -14.47 -24.36 1.30
N GLY A 139 -14.91 -25.61 1.55
CA GLY A 139 -15.68 -26.39 0.56
C GLY A 139 -17.03 -25.74 0.24
N ALA A 140 -17.69 -25.16 1.23
CA ALA A 140 -18.98 -24.47 1.08
C ALA A 140 -18.83 -23.05 0.49
N CYS A 141 -17.65 -22.44 0.55
CA CYS A 141 -17.41 -21.07 0.10
C CYS A 141 -17.37 -20.95 -1.43
N ALA A 142 -17.90 -19.84 -1.95
CA ALA A 142 -17.83 -19.49 -3.37
C ALA A 142 -16.52 -18.79 -3.75
N LEU A 143 -15.84 -18.14 -2.81
CA LEU A 143 -14.61 -17.39 -3.02
C LEU A 143 -13.75 -17.33 -1.75
N ILE A 144 -12.49 -16.94 -1.94
CA ILE A 144 -11.49 -16.76 -0.89
C ILE A 144 -11.18 -15.27 -0.77
N LEU A 145 -11.13 -14.75 0.47
CA LEU A 145 -10.72 -13.37 0.76
C LEU A 145 -9.41 -13.37 1.54
N GLY A 146 -8.35 -12.89 0.92
CA GLY A 146 -7.03 -12.71 1.53
C GLY A 146 -6.91 -11.39 2.26
N VAL A 147 -6.65 -11.42 3.58
CA VAL A 147 -6.61 -10.25 4.46
C VAL A 147 -5.52 -10.35 5.53
N GLY A 148 -5.12 -9.19 6.07
CA GLY A 148 -4.23 -9.09 7.22
C GLY A 148 -2.82 -9.60 6.98
N SER A 149 -2.15 -10.01 8.05
CA SER A 149 -0.78 -10.52 8.05
C SER A 149 -0.64 -11.66 9.04
N PHE A 150 0.41 -12.50 8.89
CA PHE A 150 0.64 -13.69 9.70
C PHE A 150 2.14 -13.99 9.81
N ALA A 151 2.55 -14.84 10.77
CA ALA A 151 3.95 -15.20 10.94
C ALA A 151 4.49 -15.99 9.74
N GLN A 152 5.77 -15.79 9.41
CA GLN A 152 6.36 -16.37 8.19
C GLN A 152 6.36 -17.90 8.16
N ASP A 153 6.50 -18.54 9.32
CA ASP A 153 6.46 -19.99 9.51
C ASP A 153 5.05 -20.59 9.39
N GLU A 154 4.00 -19.77 9.36
CA GLU A 154 2.63 -20.22 9.16
C GLU A 154 2.22 -20.35 7.68
N LEU A 155 3.07 -19.93 6.74
CA LEU A 155 2.70 -19.87 5.31
C LEU A 155 2.18 -21.21 4.78
N GLU A 156 2.92 -22.28 4.99
CA GLU A 156 2.52 -23.61 4.49
C GLU A 156 1.23 -24.11 5.14
N ALA A 157 1.09 -23.95 6.45
CA ALA A 157 -0.11 -24.38 7.18
C ALA A 157 -1.37 -23.62 6.70
N ARG A 158 -1.24 -22.34 6.36
CA ARG A 158 -2.34 -21.53 5.83
C ARG A 158 -2.62 -21.78 4.35
N PHE A 159 -1.60 -22.13 3.60
CA PHE A 159 -1.72 -22.37 2.17
C PHE A 159 -2.21 -23.79 1.83
N ALA A 160 -1.84 -24.80 2.61
CA ALA A 160 -2.18 -26.20 2.36
C ALA A 160 -3.68 -26.46 2.04
N PRO A 161 -4.64 -25.90 2.81
CA PRO A 161 -6.07 -26.06 2.48
C PRO A 161 -6.46 -25.43 1.14
N LEU A 162 -5.81 -24.34 0.75
CA LEU A 162 -6.15 -23.57 -0.46
C LEU A 162 -5.80 -24.33 -1.75
N ARG A 163 -4.85 -25.28 -1.72
CA ARG A 163 -4.51 -26.14 -2.88
C ARG A 163 -5.70 -26.95 -3.42
N GLY A 164 -6.64 -27.28 -2.55
CA GLY A 164 -7.88 -27.98 -2.95
C GLY A 164 -8.96 -27.07 -3.53
N ALA A 165 -8.72 -25.75 -3.65
CA ALA A 165 -9.71 -24.75 -4.02
C ALA A 165 -9.20 -23.78 -5.11
N LEU A 166 -8.27 -24.21 -5.97
CA LEU A 166 -7.68 -23.36 -7.02
C LEU A 166 -8.69 -22.93 -8.10
N ASP A 167 -9.84 -23.60 -8.17
CA ASP A 167 -10.98 -23.23 -9.00
C ASP A 167 -11.79 -22.03 -8.49
N LYS A 168 -11.61 -21.67 -7.21
CA LYS A 168 -12.31 -20.54 -6.59
C LYS A 168 -11.54 -19.23 -6.81
N PRO A 169 -12.21 -18.11 -7.06
CA PRO A 169 -11.55 -16.81 -7.13
C PRO A 169 -10.95 -16.41 -5.77
N PHE A 170 -9.71 -15.96 -5.77
CA PHE A 170 -9.04 -15.39 -4.60
C PHE A 170 -9.03 -13.87 -4.70
N LEU A 171 -9.70 -13.19 -3.80
CA LEU A 171 -9.75 -11.73 -3.69
C LEU A 171 -8.74 -11.27 -2.63
N CYS A 172 -7.66 -10.64 -3.06
CA CYS A 172 -6.59 -10.19 -2.17
C CYS A 172 -6.80 -8.72 -1.77
N ALA A 173 -7.25 -8.50 -0.52
CA ALA A 173 -7.46 -7.17 0.06
C ALA A 173 -6.26 -6.67 0.91
N ASN A 174 -5.12 -7.33 0.83
CA ASN A 174 -3.82 -6.88 1.31
C ASN A 174 -2.73 -7.43 0.38
N PRO A 175 -2.37 -6.71 -0.70
CA PRO A 175 -1.37 -7.17 -1.68
C PRO A 175 0.07 -7.23 -1.16
N ASP A 176 0.36 -6.72 0.01
CA ASP A 176 1.72 -6.75 0.55
C ASP A 176 2.16 -8.19 0.81
N ARG A 177 3.34 -8.54 0.28
CA ARG A 177 3.97 -9.86 0.52
C ARG A 177 4.62 -9.91 1.89
N VAL A 178 5.20 -8.79 2.31
CA VAL A 178 5.94 -8.62 3.55
C VAL A 178 5.48 -7.32 4.19
N VAL A 179 5.26 -7.37 5.49
CA VAL A 179 4.88 -6.22 6.31
C VAL A 179 5.83 -6.16 7.52
N VAL A 180 6.25 -4.97 7.91
CA VAL A 180 6.92 -4.74 9.19
C VAL A 180 5.87 -4.28 10.20
N SER A 181 5.63 -5.09 11.22
CA SER A 181 4.69 -4.79 12.30
C SER A 181 5.38 -4.90 13.65
N ALA A 182 5.37 -3.82 14.44
CA ALA A 182 6.03 -3.76 15.74
C ALA A 182 7.50 -4.25 15.70
N GLY A 183 8.24 -3.87 14.67
CA GLY A 183 9.65 -4.23 14.47
C GLY A 183 9.90 -5.68 14.02
N ARG A 184 8.84 -6.45 13.73
CA ARG A 184 8.93 -7.83 13.21
C ARG A 184 8.51 -7.87 11.75
N THR A 185 9.23 -8.65 10.96
CA THR A 185 8.87 -8.95 9.57
C THR A 185 7.90 -10.12 9.55
N VAL A 186 6.70 -9.91 8.99
CA VAL A 186 5.63 -10.90 8.83
C VAL A 186 5.19 -10.96 7.37
N PHE A 187 4.51 -12.03 6.97
CA PHE A 187 3.88 -12.09 5.65
C PHE A 187 2.52 -11.40 5.66
N GLY A 188 2.25 -10.61 4.60
CA GLY A 188 0.90 -10.16 4.28
C GLY A 188 0.13 -11.23 3.50
N ALA A 189 -1.19 -11.04 3.39
CA ALA A 189 -2.03 -11.93 2.59
C ALA A 189 -1.62 -12.00 1.11
N GLY A 190 -0.91 -10.99 0.60
CA GLY A 190 -0.31 -11.00 -0.73
C GLY A 190 0.64 -12.17 -0.96
N ARG A 191 1.31 -12.68 0.08
CA ARG A 191 2.17 -13.88 -0.04
C ARG A 191 1.35 -15.17 -0.24
N LEU A 192 0.16 -15.29 0.41
CA LEU A 192 -0.77 -16.39 0.14
C LEU A 192 -1.35 -16.30 -1.26
N ALA A 193 -1.76 -15.11 -1.67
CA ALA A 193 -2.32 -14.87 -3.00
C ALA A 193 -1.31 -15.17 -4.11
N GLU A 194 -0.03 -14.82 -3.90
CA GLU A 194 1.05 -15.16 -4.82
C GLU A 194 1.24 -16.68 -4.94
N ALA A 195 1.35 -17.40 -3.82
CA ALA A 195 1.45 -18.85 -3.82
C ALA A 195 0.25 -19.53 -4.50
N PHE A 196 -0.96 -18.98 -4.31
CA PHE A 196 -2.17 -19.46 -4.97
C PHE A 196 -2.11 -19.27 -6.50
N ALA A 197 -1.62 -18.11 -6.95
CA ALA A 197 -1.44 -17.84 -8.37
C ALA A 197 -0.32 -18.70 -9.00
N GLU A 198 0.78 -18.96 -8.27
CA GLU A 198 1.89 -19.83 -8.71
C GLU A 198 1.42 -21.26 -8.95
N GLU A 199 0.41 -21.76 -8.22
CA GLU A 199 -0.20 -23.07 -8.42
C GLU A 199 -1.39 -23.05 -9.43
N GLY A 200 -1.65 -21.92 -10.11
CA GLY A 200 -2.62 -21.78 -11.19
C GLY A 200 -3.99 -21.25 -10.77
N GLY A 201 -4.16 -20.83 -9.53
CA GLY A 201 -5.39 -20.18 -9.07
C GLY A 201 -5.53 -18.74 -9.59
N GLN A 202 -6.77 -18.27 -9.70
CA GLN A 202 -7.05 -16.91 -10.16
C GLN A 202 -7.11 -15.94 -8.98
N VAL A 203 -6.32 -14.85 -9.06
CA VAL A 203 -6.26 -13.80 -8.02
C VAL A 203 -6.74 -12.47 -8.56
N GLN A 204 -7.69 -11.85 -7.86
CA GLN A 204 -8.05 -10.46 -8.03
C GLN A 204 -7.36 -9.63 -6.93
N TRP A 205 -6.50 -8.72 -7.35
CA TRP A 205 -5.74 -7.86 -6.46
C TRP A 205 -6.47 -6.54 -6.20
N PHE A 206 -6.58 -6.11 -4.93
CA PHE A 206 -7.09 -4.81 -4.54
C PHE A 206 -5.99 -4.02 -3.85
N GLY A 207 -5.52 -2.94 -4.48
CA GLY A 207 -4.48 -2.08 -3.92
C GLY A 207 -3.22 -1.99 -4.78
N LYS A 208 -2.16 -1.47 -4.20
CA LYS A 208 -0.86 -1.31 -4.85
C LYS A 208 -0.21 -2.68 -5.11
N PRO A 209 0.44 -2.94 -6.25
CA PRO A 209 0.82 -1.99 -7.32
C PRO A 209 -0.22 -1.81 -8.44
N ASP A 210 -1.46 -2.32 -8.30
CA ASP A 210 -2.45 -2.17 -9.37
C ASP A 210 -2.68 -0.68 -9.69
N PRO A 211 -2.46 -0.24 -10.94
CA PRO A 211 -2.71 1.13 -11.36
C PRO A 211 -4.14 1.62 -11.08
N ALA A 212 -5.12 0.72 -10.98
CA ALA A 212 -6.49 1.10 -10.69
C ALA A 212 -6.63 1.78 -9.30
N ALA A 213 -5.91 1.28 -8.28
CA ALA A 213 -5.90 1.87 -6.95
C ALA A 213 -5.32 3.29 -6.96
N PHE A 214 -4.22 3.51 -7.69
CA PHE A 214 -3.61 4.84 -7.84
C PHE A 214 -4.55 5.80 -8.57
N ARG A 215 -5.23 5.35 -9.65
CA ARG A 215 -6.16 6.18 -10.39
C ARG A 215 -7.36 6.64 -9.56
N VAL A 216 -7.82 5.84 -8.60
CA VAL A 216 -8.87 6.26 -7.64
C VAL A 216 -8.38 7.47 -6.84
N ALA A 217 -7.22 7.37 -6.18
CA ALA A 217 -6.63 8.43 -5.39
C ALA A 217 -6.26 9.66 -6.25
N GLN A 218 -5.67 9.44 -7.43
CA GLN A 218 -5.30 10.50 -8.38
C GLN A 218 -6.51 11.35 -8.78
N ARG A 219 -7.63 10.71 -9.15
CA ARG A 219 -8.88 11.42 -9.49
C ARG A 219 -9.40 12.29 -8.34
N GLN A 220 -9.27 11.80 -7.10
CA GLN A 220 -9.69 12.55 -5.92
C GLN A 220 -8.84 13.81 -5.69
N LEU A 221 -7.54 13.75 -5.93
CA LEU A 221 -6.66 14.92 -5.84
C LEU A 221 -6.89 15.89 -7.01
N GLN A 222 -7.06 15.38 -8.23
CA GLN A 222 -7.36 16.19 -9.40
C GLN A 222 -8.70 16.93 -9.28
N ALA A 223 -9.72 16.31 -8.69
CA ALA A 223 -10.99 16.95 -8.38
C ALA A 223 -10.86 18.11 -7.37
N ARG A 224 -9.75 18.16 -6.62
CA ARG A 224 -9.39 19.25 -5.69
C ARG A 224 -8.43 20.27 -6.31
N GLY A 225 -8.17 20.17 -7.64
CA GLY A 225 -7.35 21.10 -8.39
C GLY A 225 -5.87 20.70 -8.50
N ALA A 226 -5.42 19.64 -7.84
CA ALA A 226 -4.03 19.20 -7.94
C ALA A 226 -3.76 18.55 -9.29
N GLN A 227 -2.75 19.02 -10.02
CA GLN A 227 -2.37 18.53 -11.35
C GLN A 227 -1.01 17.83 -11.33
N ARG A 228 -0.02 18.42 -10.66
CA ARG A 228 1.32 17.86 -10.52
C ARG A 228 1.43 17.11 -9.19
N LEU A 229 1.36 15.79 -9.27
CA LEU A 229 1.30 14.92 -8.10
C LEU A 229 2.65 14.25 -7.82
N LEU A 230 2.97 14.10 -6.54
CA LEU A 230 4.07 13.28 -6.05
C LEU A 230 3.50 12.10 -5.26
N PHE A 231 3.93 10.89 -5.61
CA PHE A 231 3.72 9.73 -4.76
C PHE A 231 4.91 9.55 -3.80
N VAL A 232 4.63 9.38 -2.52
CA VAL A 232 5.65 9.11 -1.47
C VAL A 232 5.38 7.73 -0.89
N GLY A 233 6.34 6.82 -1.01
CA GLY A 233 6.22 5.44 -0.55
C GLY A 233 7.54 4.83 -0.13
N ASP A 234 7.50 3.65 0.49
CA ASP A 234 8.69 2.94 0.94
C ASP A 234 8.97 1.64 0.18
N SER A 235 8.00 1.15 -0.60
CA SER A 235 8.07 -0.16 -1.26
C SER A 235 8.50 -0.06 -2.74
N LEU A 236 9.61 -0.71 -3.08
CA LEU A 236 10.05 -0.89 -4.46
C LEU A 236 9.24 -1.94 -5.23
N VAL A 237 8.32 -2.65 -4.55
CA VAL A 237 7.50 -3.72 -5.13
C VAL A 237 6.06 -3.28 -5.38
N THR A 238 5.51 -2.43 -4.51
CA THR A 238 4.11 -2.01 -4.58
C THR A 238 3.94 -0.54 -4.91
N ASP A 239 4.66 0.35 -4.25
CA ASP A 239 4.53 1.80 -4.39
C ASP A 239 5.09 2.32 -5.70
N VAL A 240 6.39 2.08 -5.91
CA VAL A 240 7.12 2.61 -7.05
C VAL A 240 6.54 2.12 -8.38
N PRO A 241 6.31 0.79 -8.60
CA PRO A 241 5.78 0.32 -9.86
C PRO A 241 4.37 0.86 -10.17
N GLY A 242 3.49 0.92 -9.16
CA GLY A 242 2.12 1.40 -9.35
C GLY A 242 2.06 2.90 -9.66
N ALA A 243 2.84 3.73 -8.98
CA ALA A 243 2.91 5.17 -9.24
C ALA A 243 3.50 5.46 -10.63
N VAL A 244 4.61 4.81 -11.00
CA VAL A 244 5.23 4.94 -12.33
C VAL A 244 4.27 4.50 -13.43
N ALA A 245 3.53 3.40 -13.26
CA ALA A 245 2.53 2.92 -14.22
C ALA A 245 1.36 3.92 -14.41
N THR A 246 1.12 4.81 -13.45
CA THR A 246 0.12 5.88 -13.55
C THR A 246 0.70 7.25 -13.89
N ARG A 247 2.00 7.32 -14.18
CA ARG A 247 2.73 8.54 -14.54
C ARG A 247 2.73 9.60 -13.44
N ILE A 248 2.82 9.14 -12.20
CA ILE A 248 3.01 9.99 -11.03
C ILE A 248 4.49 9.94 -10.65
N ASP A 249 5.10 11.11 -10.42
CA ASP A 249 6.47 11.17 -9.91
C ASP A 249 6.56 10.47 -8.57
N THR A 250 7.66 9.73 -8.34
CA THR A 250 7.83 8.89 -7.15
C THR A 250 8.99 9.36 -6.29
N LEU A 251 8.74 9.57 -5.02
CA LEU A 251 9.75 9.75 -3.96
C LEU A 251 9.76 8.49 -3.08
N TRP A 252 10.83 7.71 -3.17
CA TRP A 252 11.02 6.54 -2.34
C TRP A 252 11.72 6.91 -1.04
N LEU A 253 11.11 6.56 0.12
CA LEU A 253 11.69 6.75 1.44
C LEU A 253 12.50 5.51 1.84
N ALA A 254 13.80 5.58 1.73
CA ALA A 254 14.68 4.42 1.81
C ALA A 254 15.13 4.08 3.24
N ALA A 255 15.10 5.05 4.18
CA ALA A 255 15.62 4.86 5.53
C ALA A 255 14.53 4.79 6.62
N THR A 256 13.24 4.67 6.25
CA THR A 256 12.14 4.52 7.22
C THR A 256 11.36 3.22 7.03
N GLY A 257 11.32 2.68 5.81
CA GLY A 257 10.47 1.57 5.41
C GLY A 257 11.15 0.20 5.35
N ILE A 258 10.54 -0.70 4.56
CA ILE A 258 10.88 -2.14 4.50
C ILE A 258 12.29 -2.41 3.95
N HIS A 259 12.88 -1.50 3.18
CA HIS A 259 14.22 -1.68 2.58
C HIS A 259 15.37 -1.16 3.44
N ARG A 260 15.07 -0.52 4.58
CA ARG A 260 16.08 0.09 5.46
C ARG A 260 17.18 -0.89 5.89
N GLN A 261 16.81 -2.11 6.25
CA GLN A 261 17.76 -3.13 6.68
C GLN A 261 18.72 -3.55 5.55
N ALA A 262 18.20 -3.71 4.32
CA ALA A 262 19.00 -4.05 3.17
C ALA A 262 20.04 -2.96 2.80
N LEU A 263 19.73 -1.70 3.13
CA LEU A 263 20.65 -0.57 2.94
C LEU A 263 21.60 -0.38 4.12
N GLU A 264 21.38 -1.09 5.25
CA GLU A 264 22.18 -0.95 6.48
C GLU A 264 22.25 0.50 6.99
N VAL A 265 21.14 1.24 6.87
CA VAL A 265 21.07 2.63 7.32
C VAL A 265 20.30 2.76 8.64
N PRO A 266 20.70 3.70 9.53
CA PRO A 266 19.88 4.06 10.69
C PRO A 266 18.51 4.58 10.26
N PHE A 267 17.54 4.52 11.19
CA PHE A 267 16.22 5.13 10.94
C PHE A 267 16.38 6.62 10.56
N ASN A 268 15.79 6.99 9.41
CA ASN A 268 15.87 8.35 8.84
C ASN A 268 17.31 8.87 8.64
N GLY A 269 18.29 7.97 8.52
CA GLY A 269 19.70 8.31 8.37
C GLY A 269 20.10 8.65 6.94
N ALA A 270 21.26 9.30 6.80
CA ALA A 270 21.81 9.67 5.49
C ALA A 270 22.01 8.45 4.57
N LEU A 271 21.68 8.61 3.30
CA LEU A 271 21.77 7.54 2.30
C LEU A 271 23.12 7.55 1.59
N ASP A 272 23.69 6.37 1.42
CA ASP A 272 24.81 6.11 0.49
C ASP A 272 24.21 5.74 -0.88
N MET A 273 24.38 6.61 -1.87
CA MET A 273 23.84 6.41 -3.21
C MET A 273 24.47 5.22 -3.96
N GLN A 274 25.67 4.76 -3.58
CA GLN A 274 26.24 3.55 -4.15
C GLN A 274 25.43 2.32 -3.70
N ARG A 275 25.12 2.22 -2.40
CA ARG A 275 24.25 1.16 -1.85
C ARG A 275 22.82 1.24 -2.38
N VAL A 276 22.26 2.46 -2.45
CA VAL A 276 20.93 2.70 -3.04
C VAL A 276 20.88 2.17 -4.47
N ASN A 277 21.85 2.54 -5.32
CA ASN A 277 21.86 2.09 -6.71
C ASN A 277 22.05 0.58 -6.83
N ALA A 278 22.94 -0.03 -6.02
CA ALA A 278 23.15 -1.47 -5.99
C ALA A 278 21.84 -2.23 -5.62
N LEU A 279 21.07 -1.70 -4.67
CA LEU A 279 19.75 -2.27 -4.35
C LEU A 279 18.76 -2.10 -5.51
N LEU A 280 18.69 -0.92 -6.10
CA LEU A 280 17.78 -0.60 -7.20
C LEU A 280 18.04 -1.43 -8.46
N ASP A 281 19.27 -1.90 -8.69
CA ASP A 281 19.63 -2.78 -9.81
C ASP A 281 18.91 -4.13 -9.77
N GLY A 282 18.41 -4.54 -8.59
CA GLY A 282 17.59 -5.74 -8.40
C GLY A 282 16.10 -5.57 -8.73
N TYR A 283 15.65 -4.36 -9.09
CA TYR A 283 14.23 -4.06 -9.35
C TYR A 283 13.99 -3.60 -10.78
N ALA A 284 12.87 -4.05 -11.36
CA ALA A 284 12.50 -3.74 -12.74
C ALA A 284 12.11 -2.26 -12.94
N VAL A 285 11.66 -1.59 -11.89
CA VAL A 285 11.20 -0.19 -11.93
C VAL A 285 11.97 0.61 -10.87
N ARG A 286 12.56 1.73 -11.30
CA ARG A 286 13.27 2.66 -10.42
C ARG A 286 12.38 3.84 -10.02
N PRO A 287 12.49 4.35 -8.77
CA PRO A 287 11.86 5.61 -8.39
C PRO A 287 12.55 6.80 -9.06
N HIS A 288 11.81 7.88 -9.29
CA HIS A 288 12.37 9.14 -9.81
C HIS A 288 13.32 9.78 -8.77
N PHE A 289 12.92 9.73 -7.50
CA PHE A 289 13.61 10.35 -6.38
C PHE A 289 13.73 9.39 -5.20
N VAL A 290 14.76 9.58 -4.40
CA VAL A 290 14.95 8.88 -3.12
C VAL A 290 15.26 9.88 -2.02
N ALA A 291 14.68 9.68 -0.83
CA ALA A 291 15.01 10.45 0.37
C ALA A 291 15.15 9.51 1.59
N PRO A 292 15.81 9.95 2.66
CA PRO A 292 15.87 9.16 3.89
C PRO A 292 14.49 8.92 4.50
N GLY A 293 13.70 9.97 4.70
CA GLY A 293 12.37 9.97 5.30
C GLY A 293 11.75 11.35 5.27
N LEU A 294 10.53 11.49 5.81
CA LEU A 294 9.89 12.79 6.03
C LEU A 294 10.48 13.51 7.26
N VAL A 295 10.56 14.86 7.23
CA VAL A 295 11.07 15.72 8.29
C VAL A 295 10.14 16.90 8.52
#